data_fa1d364b25e1458ed602a3e86cb9c1a9
#
_entry.id   fa1d364b25e1458ed602a3e86cb9c1a9
#
_cell.length_a   1.000
_cell.length_b   1.000
_cell.length_c   1.000
_cell.angle_alpha   90.00
_cell.angle_beta   90.00
_cell.angle_gamma   90.00
#
_symmetry.space_group_name_H-M   'P 1'
#
loop_
_entity.id
_entity.type
_entity.pdbx_description
1 polymer ?
#
loop_
_entity_poly.entity_id
_entity_poly.type
_entity_poly.pdbx_seq_one_letter_code
_entity_poly.pdbx_strand_id
1 'polypeptide(L)'
;MTTHSMSRREFARLFAMGGSAAILSHQTLLGSKPVRMTDPITSAGTVDWKTIRSQFLMPPELTVLNAANLCPSPAPVLETVYNYTKRLDSKPLPSFRAEMREVKEKTRQQLAKYLRVTPEEILITRNTSESNNWVSNGLDLRAGDEVVIFSDNHPSNNEAWKERGKRFGFTVNEVLPLNPHPGFDYYLEAFKKALTPRTRVLSFTHLSNTVGDLFPAKELCGMARKRGIITLIDGAQSLGLLDVDLSDIQPDFYSGSAHKWPCGPKETGVLFVNKSLQERFWPSIYSAYKGREGLAQTHEGLGQRDTPAIHAFGQQIEFLRKIGQEKIEERSGDIATEIIEELQKTKGVYIFTSNERALRSAVVTFRPANLEPAKVVKALEEDGIVATNLGGDDWAGVRFSPHFYNSNSDVERAVGAIRRYLRKGL
;
A
#
# COMPACT_ATOMS: atom_id res chain seq x y z
N MET A 1 22.14 26.93 -32.09
CA MET A 1 21.21 25.84 -31.73
C MET A 1 20.13 25.79 -32.78
N THR A 2 20.27 24.92 -33.76
CA THR A 2 19.34 24.76 -34.88
C THR A 2 18.30 23.71 -34.48
N THR A 3 17.08 24.15 -34.25
CA THR A 3 15.90 23.26 -34.04
C THR A 3 15.53 22.62 -35.38
N HIS A 4 15.83 21.33 -35.53
CA HIS A 4 15.29 20.54 -36.65
C HIS A 4 13.78 20.31 -36.41
N SER A 5 12.96 20.98 -37.17
CA SER A 5 11.53 20.68 -37.22
C SER A 5 11.28 19.46 -38.13
N MET A 6 10.77 18.41 -37.57
CA MET A 6 10.42 17.19 -38.29
C MET A 6 9.27 17.49 -39.29
N SER A 7 9.43 17.08 -40.56
CA SER A 7 8.45 17.33 -41.59
C SER A 7 7.19 16.45 -41.39
N ARG A 8 6.03 16.92 -41.86
CA ARG A 8 4.77 16.13 -41.86
C ARG A 8 4.89 14.77 -42.52
N ARG A 9 5.79 14.59 -43.47
CA ARG A 9 6.03 13.27 -44.13
C ARG A 9 6.86 12.33 -43.25
N GLU A 10 7.79 12.82 -42.48
CA GLU A 10 8.58 12.01 -41.55
C GLU A 10 7.70 11.56 -40.36
N PHE A 11 6.84 12.44 -39.84
CA PHE A 11 5.84 12.10 -38.84
C PHE A 11 4.86 11.03 -39.32
N ALA A 12 4.36 11.14 -40.57
CA ALA A 12 3.46 10.15 -41.16
C ALA A 12 4.13 8.77 -41.39
N ARG A 13 5.42 8.73 -41.70
CA ARG A 13 6.18 7.47 -41.83
C ARG A 13 6.43 6.77 -40.50
N LEU A 14 6.70 7.51 -39.44
CA LEU A 14 6.82 6.97 -38.07
C LEU A 14 5.48 6.38 -37.58
N PHE A 15 4.38 7.04 -37.90
CA PHE A 15 3.05 6.55 -37.54
C PHE A 15 2.64 5.31 -38.33
N ALA A 16 3.02 5.18 -39.61
CA ALA A 16 2.74 4.02 -40.44
C ALA A 16 3.55 2.77 -40.06
N MET A 17 4.78 2.94 -39.54
CA MET A 17 5.59 1.81 -39.05
C MET A 17 5.26 1.38 -37.61
N GLY A 18 4.76 2.27 -36.76
CA GLY A 18 4.31 1.95 -35.40
C GLY A 18 2.90 1.33 -35.36
N GLY A 19 2.04 1.65 -36.33
CA GLY A 19 0.63 1.24 -36.36
C GLY A 19 0.42 -0.26 -36.62
N SER A 20 1.30 -0.93 -37.37
CA SER A 20 1.11 -2.34 -37.74
C SER A 20 1.46 -3.32 -36.61
N ALA A 21 2.39 -2.97 -35.71
CA ALA A 21 2.73 -3.81 -34.56
C ALA A 21 1.75 -3.65 -33.38
N ALA A 22 1.17 -2.45 -33.23
CA ALA A 22 0.18 -2.17 -32.17
C ALA A 22 -1.19 -2.80 -32.43
N ILE A 23 -1.59 -2.97 -33.72
CA ILE A 23 -2.90 -3.54 -34.09
C ILE A 23 -2.91 -5.07 -33.89
N LEU A 24 -1.81 -5.76 -34.08
CA LEU A 24 -1.72 -7.22 -33.87
C LEU A 24 -1.72 -7.62 -32.38
N SER A 25 -1.25 -6.76 -31.49
CA SER A 25 -1.31 -7.02 -30.04
C SER A 25 -2.68 -6.71 -29.41
N HIS A 26 -3.52 -5.88 -30.04
CA HIS A 26 -4.86 -5.52 -29.52
C HIS A 26 -5.92 -6.59 -29.84
N GLN A 27 -5.77 -7.35 -30.90
CA GLN A 27 -6.75 -8.40 -31.25
C GLN A 27 -6.67 -9.63 -30.37
N THR A 28 -5.54 -9.94 -29.75
CA THR A 28 -5.39 -11.06 -28.82
C THR A 28 -5.98 -10.79 -27.43
N LEU A 29 -6.18 -9.53 -27.03
CA LEU A 29 -6.82 -9.18 -25.75
C LEU A 29 -8.36 -9.14 -25.81
N LEU A 30 -8.96 -9.02 -26.99
CA LEU A 30 -10.41 -8.84 -27.16
C LEU A 30 -11.21 -10.12 -27.35
N GLY A 31 -10.57 -11.28 -27.44
CA GLY A 31 -11.20 -12.59 -27.71
C GLY A 31 -11.00 -13.66 -26.64
N SER A 32 -10.34 -13.39 -25.53
CA SER A 32 -10.15 -14.35 -24.45
C SER A 32 -11.44 -14.52 -23.63
N LYS A 33 -11.80 -15.76 -23.28
CA LYS A 33 -12.85 -16.05 -22.32
C LYS A 33 -12.56 -15.27 -21.03
N PRO A 34 -13.60 -14.77 -20.32
CA PRO A 34 -13.39 -14.03 -19.08
C PRO A 34 -12.54 -14.86 -18.10
N VAL A 35 -11.37 -14.34 -17.72
CA VAL A 35 -10.49 -14.97 -16.74
C VAL A 35 -11.17 -14.85 -15.40
N ARG A 36 -11.61 -15.96 -14.84
CA ARG A 36 -12.17 -15.98 -13.48
C ARG A 36 -11.04 -16.13 -12.47
N MET A 37 -11.22 -15.53 -11.31
CA MET A 37 -10.37 -15.78 -10.15
C MET A 37 -10.35 -17.29 -9.88
N THR A 38 -9.18 -17.92 -10.03
CA THR A 38 -9.02 -19.35 -9.73
C THR A 38 -9.03 -19.53 -8.21
N ASP A 39 -9.63 -20.61 -7.73
CA ASP A 39 -9.61 -20.90 -6.30
C ASP A 39 -8.15 -21.06 -5.83
N PRO A 40 -7.71 -20.31 -4.82
CA PRO A 40 -6.34 -20.36 -4.32
C PRO A 40 -6.07 -21.59 -3.45
N ILE A 41 -7.11 -22.37 -3.10
CA ILE A 41 -7.03 -23.50 -2.20
C ILE A 41 -7.11 -24.80 -3.02
N THR A 42 -6.18 -25.71 -2.77
CA THR A 42 -6.21 -27.05 -3.36
C THR A 42 -7.31 -27.92 -2.75
N SER A 43 -7.62 -29.05 -3.39
CA SER A 43 -8.53 -30.05 -2.82
C SER A 43 -8.06 -30.60 -1.46
N ALA A 44 -6.78 -30.52 -1.15
CA ALA A 44 -6.18 -30.90 0.13
C ALA A 44 -6.24 -29.76 1.20
N GLY A 45 -6.82 -28.60 0.87
CA GLY A 45 -6.93 -27.46 1.81
C GLY A 45 -5.67 -26.60 1.95
N THR A 46 -4.64 -26.84 1.11
CA THR A 46 -3.40 -26.05 1.09
C THR A 46 -3.47 -24.92 0.07
N VAL A 47 -2.67 -23.86 0.27
CA VAL A 47 -2.58 -22.74 -0.69
C VAL A 47 -1.69 -23.14 -1.87
N ASP A 48 -2.19 -22.98 -3.08
CA ASP A 48 -1.40 -23.18 -4.32
C ASP A 48 -0.80 -21.84 -4.80
N TRP A 49 0.37 -21.52 -4.29
CA TRP A 49 1.10 -20.30 -4.64
C TRP A 49 1.46 -20.22 -6.13
N LYS A 50 1.66 -21.35 -6.81
CA LYS A 50 1.95 -21.40 -8.25
C LYS A 50 0.71 -21.01 -9.07
N THR A 51 -0.44 -21.55 -8.73
CA THR A 51 -1.71 -21.16 -9.33
C THR A 51 -2.04 -19.69 -9.05
N ILE A 52 -1.78 -19.20 -7.82
CA ILE A 52 -1.94 -17.77 -7.50
C ILE A 52 -1.02 -16.91 -8.39
N ARG A 53 0.27 -17.24 -8.47
CA ARG A 53 1.23 -16.52 -9.33
C ARG A 53 0.81 -16.47 -10.80
N SER A 54 0.25 -17.53 -11.32
CA SER A 54 -0.19 -17.61 -12.73
C SER A 54 -1.37 -16.69 -13.07
N GLN A 55 -2.05 -16.13 -12.07
CA GLN A 55 -3.13 -15.16 -12.28
C GLN A 55 -2.62 -13.73 -12.55
N PHE A 56 -1.33 -13.48 -12.31
CA PHE A 56 -0.71 -12.20 -12.60
C PHE A 56 -0.15 -12.17 -14.03
N LEU A 57 -0.31 -11.02 -14.72
CA LEU A 57 0.16 -10.87 -16.11
C LEU A 57 1.67 -10.63 -16.22
N MET A 58 2.39 -10.72 -15.11
CA MET A 58 3.85 -10.56 -15.11
C MET A 58 4.51 -11.70 -15.91
N PRO A 59 5.34 -11.37 -16.91
CA PRO A 59 6.06 -12.39 -17.67
C PRO A 59 7.05 -13.16 -16.80
N PRO A 60 7.42 -14.40 -17.14
CA PRO A 60 8.31 -15.24 -16.32
C PRO A 60 9.69 -14.64 -16.05
N GLU A 61 10.17 -13.83 -16.97
CA GLU A 61 11.45 -13.11 -16.87
C GLU A 61 11.42 -11.88 -15.97
N LEU A 62 10.25 -11.44 -15.52
CA LEU A 62 10.10 -10.28 -14.64
C LEU A 62 9.96 -10.71 -13.19
N THR A 63 10.91 -10.27 -12.34
CA THR A 63 10.88 -10.43 -10.89
C THR A 63 10.44 -9.12 -10.25
N VAL A 64 9.25 -9.07 -9.65
CA VAL A 64 8.72 -7.86 -9.01
C VAL A 64 8.89 -7.96 -7.50
N LEU A 65 9.87 -7.23 -6.95
CA LEU A 65 10.17 -7.12 -5.51
C LEU A 65 9.88 -5.69 -5.02
N ASN A 66 8.69 -5.16 -5.37
CA ASN A 66 8.35 -3.75 -5.11
C ASN A 66 6.93 -3.55 -4.56
N ALA A 67 6.42 -4.51 -3.80
CA ALA A 67 5.07 -4.47 -3.25
C ALA A 67 4.80 -3.28 -2.32
N ALA A 68 5.82 -2.82 -1.60
CA ALA A 68 5.74 -1.65 -0.72
C ALA A 68 5.48 -0.32 -1.48
N ASN A 69 5.67 -0.30 -2.82
CA ASN A 69 5.38 0.86 -3.66
C ASN A 69 4.15 0.61 -4.55
N LEU A 70 4.23 -0.40 -5.43
CA LEU A 70 3.19 -0.73 -6.39
C LEU A 70 3.18 -2.23 -6.66
N CYS A 71 2.06 -2.90 -6.38
CA CYS A 71 1.82 -4.27 -6.79
C CYS A 71 1.11 -4.33 -8.15
N PRO A 72 1.41 -5.34 -8.96
CA PRO A 72 0.56 -5.71 -10.08
C PRO A 72 -0.80 -6.22 -9.56
N SER A 73 -1.87 -5.92 -10.27
CA SER A 73 -3.16 -6.56 -10.03
C SER A 73 -3.28 -7.87 -10.82
N PRO A 74 -3.90 -8.92 -10.27
CA PRO A 74 -4.16 -10.13 -11.04
C PRO A 74 -5.13 -9.87 -12.19
N ALA A 75 -5.03 -10.67 -13.26
CA ALA A 75 -5.85 -10.53 -14.47
C ALA A 75 -7.36 -10.43 -14.21
N PRO A 76 -7.96 -11.24 -13.31
CA PRO A 76 -9.39 -11.14 -13.01
C PRO A 76 -9.82 -9.77 -12.44
N VAL A 77 -8.94 -9.12 -11.67
CA VAL A 77 -9.18 -7.77 -11.14
C VAL A 77 -9.20 -6.75 -12.27
N LEU A 78 -8.21 -6.84 -13.17
CA LEU A 78 -8.12 -5.94 -14.34
C LEU A 78 -9.32 -6.12 -15.26
N GLU A 79 -9.73 -7.36 -15.53
CA GLU A 79 -10.90 -7.65 -16.35
C GLU A 79 -12.20 -7.14 -15.72
N THR A 80 -12.33 -7.21 -14.40
CA THR A 80 -13.49 -6.65 -13.71
C THR A 80 -13.58 -5.15 -13.93
N VAL A 81 -12.47 -4.42 -13.77
CA VAL A 81 -12.42 -2.97 -14.03
C VAL A 81 -12.83 -2.70 -15.48
N TYR A 82 -12.18 -3.37 -16.43
CA TYR A 82 -12.42 -3.16 -17.86
C TYR A 82 -13.87 -3.46 -18.27
N ASN A 83 -14.36 -4.64 -17.93
CA ASN A 83 -15.69 -5.09 -18.34
C ASN A 83 -16.80 -4.27 -17.71
N TYR A 84 -16.64 -3.85 -16.44
CA TYR A 84 -17.64 -3.04 -15.77
C TYR A 84 -17.63 -1.58 -16.31
N THR A 85 -16.45 -1.01 -16.55
CA THR A 85 -16.32 0.29 -17.22
C THR A 85 -16.99 0.25 -18.60
N LYS A 86 -16.64 -0.73 -19.44
CA LYS A 86 -17.25 -0.89 -20.77
C LYS A 86 -18.77 -1.02 -20.71
N ARG A 87 -19.30 -1.74 -19.73
CA ARG A 87 -20.75 -1.88 -19.53
C ARG A 87 -21.43 -0.56 -19.17
N LEU A 88 -20.85 0.21 -18.25
CA LEU A 88 -21.37 1.50 -17.84
C LEU A 88 -21.36 2.51 -19.01
N ASP A 89 -20.24 2.57 -19.74
CA ASP A 89 -20.04 3.55 -20.81
C ASP A 89 -20.83 3.20 -22.08
N SER A 90 -21.12 1.91 -22.29
CA SER A 90 -21.97 1.50 -23.44
C SER A 90 -23.43 1.90 -23.26
N LYS A 91 -23.93 2.07 -22.04
CA LYS A 91 -25.31 2.45 -21.70
C LYS A 91 -25.34 3.27 -20.41
N PRO A 92 -24.99 4.57 -20.44
CA PRO A 92 -24.91 5.39 -19.23
C PRO A 92 -26.30 5.79 -18.68
N LEU A 93 -27.07 4.79 -18.25
CA LEU A 93 -28.44 4.96 -17.79
C LEU A 93 -28.49 5.42 -16.33
N PRO A 94 -29.42 6.32 -15.96
CA PRO A 94 -29.62 6.73 -14.55
C PRO A 94 -29.90 5.55 -13.59
N SER A 95 -30.49 4.45 -14.08
CA SER A 95 -30.75 3.23 -13.31
C SER A 95 -29.48 2.57 -12.77
N PHE A 96 -28.33 2.73 -13.44
CA PHE A 96 -27.05 2.21 -12.92
C PHE A 96 -26.64 2.84 -11.59
N ARG A 97 -27.15 4.00 -11.22
CA ARG A 97 -26.85 4.62 -9.93
C ARG A 97 -27.23 3.74 -8.73
N ALA A 98 -28.32 3.00 -8.82
CA ALA A 98 -28.74 2.08 -7.77
C ALA A 98 -27.74 0.92 -7.65
N GLU A 99 -27.42 0.28 -8.78
CA GLU A 99 -26.43 -0.80 -8.84
C GLU A 99 -25.05 -0.35 -8.34
N MET A 100 -24.58 0.85 -8.75
CA MET A 100 -23.30 1.40 -8.29
C MET A 100 -23.28 1.59 -6.78
N ARG A 101 -24.40 1.97 -6.16
CA ARG A 101 -24.50 2.04 -4.69
C ARG A 101 -24.41 0.65 -4.05
N GLU A 102 -25.13 -0.33 -4.57
CA GLU A 102 -25.11 -1.71 -4.07
C GLU A 102 -23.69 -2.32 -4.14
N VAL A 103 -23.01 -2.15 -5.27
CA VAL A 103 -21.63 -2.59 -5.46
C VAL A 103 -20.69 -1.96 -4.43
N LYS A 104 -20.84 -0.65 -4.21
CA LYS A 104 -20.02 0.07 -3.23
C LYS A 104 -20.27 -0.41 -1.81
N GLU A 105 -21.53 -0.61 -1.42
CA GLU A 105 -21.88 -1.14 -0.09
C GLU A 105 -21.41 -2.59 0.09
N LYS A 106 -21.48 -3.41 -0.93
CA LYS A 106 -20.90 -4.76 -0.91
C LYS A 106 -19.40 -4.74 -0.68
N THR A 107 -18.68 -3.86 -1.38
CA THR A 107 -17.22 -3.68 -1.18
C THR A 107 -16.91 -3.21 0.25
N ARG A 108 -17.71 -2.30 0.80
CA ARG A 108 -17.59 -1.84 2.19
C ARG A 108 -17.74 -3.00 3.18
N GLN A 109 -18.75 -3.85 3.00
CA GLN A 109 -18.96 -5.05 3.82
C GLN A 109 -17.77 -6.03 3.73
N GLN A 110 -17.19 -6.19 2.53
CA GLN A 110 -16.03 -7.05 2.33
C GLN A 110 -14.79 -6.50 3.04
N LEU A 111 -14.54 -5.20 2.96
CA LEU A 111 -13.47 -4.51 3.69
C LEU A 111 -13.65 -4.60 5.21
N ALA A 112 -14.87 -4.35 5.70
CA ALA A 112 -15.20 -4.46 7.11
C ALA A 112 -14.92 -5.86 7.65
N LYS A 113 -15.36 -6.89 6.93
CA LYS A 113 -15.09 -8.29 7.28
C LYS A 113 -13.60 -8.62 7.26
N TYR A 114 -12.85 -8.10 6.28
CA TYR A 114 -11.41 -8.30 6.16
C TYR A 114 -10.63 -7.70 7.33
N LEU A 115 -11.06 -6.51 7.79
CA LEU A 115 -10.46 -5.79 8.91
C LEU A 115 -11.07 -6.12 10.28
N ARG A 116 -12.08 -7.03 10.32
CA ARG A 116 -12.79 -7.50 11.53
C ARG A 116 -13.49 -6.37 12.29
N VAL A 117 -14.17 -5.50 11.54
CA VAL A 117 -14.96 -4.36 12.04
C VAL A 117 -16.34 -4.32 11.38
N THR A 118 -17.13 -3.28 11.65
CA THR A 118 -18.46 -3.13 11.06
C THR A 118 -18.43 -2.21 9.82
N PRO A 119 -19.36 -2.39 8.85
CA PRO A 119 -19.38 -1.57 7.64
C PRO A 119 -19.53 -0.07 7.89
N GLU A 120 -20.22 0.31 8.98
CA GLU A 120 -20.43 1.70 9.37
C GLU A 120 -19.16 2.42 9.77
N GLU A 121 -18.07 1.69 10.01
CA GLU A 121 -16.74 2.20 10.37
C GLU A 121 -15.81 2.34 9.16
N ILE A 122 -16.27 1.96 7.95
CA ILE A 122 -15.43 1.93 6.74
C ILE A 122 -15.81 3.04 5.78
N LEU A 123 -14.81 3.83 5.38
CA LEU A 123 -14.83 4.74 4.24
C LEU A 123 -14.00 4.16 3.09
N ILE A 124 -14.54 4.22 1.89
CA ILE A 124 -13.82 3.85 0.67
C ILE A 124 -13.16 5.10 0.11
N THR A 125 -11.85 5.18 0.22
CA THR A 125 -11.01 6.29 -0.25
C THR A 125 -10.32 5.94 -1.57
N ARG A 126 -9.46 6.85 -2.09
CA ARG A 126 -8.63 6.57 -3.26
C ARG A 126 -7.27 5.97 -2.90
N ASN A 127 -6.74 6.31 -1.74
CA ASN A 127 -5.46 5.78 -1.23
C ASN A 127 -5.21 6.26 0.20
N THR A 128 -4.12 5.79 0.80
CA THR A 128 -3.69 6.15 2.15
C THR A 128 -3.42 7.65 2.30
N SER A 129 -2.85 8.31 1.28
CA SER A 129 -2.57 9.76 1.35
C SER A 129 -3.86 10.57 1.48
N GLU A 130 -4.91 10.23 0.75
CA GLU A 130 -6.23 10.83 0.92
C GLU A 130 -6.78 10.57 2.31
N SER A 131 -6.72 9.31 2.77
CA SER A 131 -7.21 8.89 4.09
C SER A 131 -6.53 9.67 5.23
N ASN A 132 -5.20 9.76 5.22
CA ASN A 132 -4.43 10.49 6.23
C ASN A 132 -4.74 12.00 6.20
N ASN A 133 -4.96 12.56 5.00
CA ASN A 133 -5.38 13.95 4.86
C ASN A 133 -6.80 14.20 5.36
N TRP A 134 -7.71 13.24 5.17
CA TRP A 134 -9.05 13.35 5.74
C TRP A 134 -8.97 13.39 7.27
N VAL A 135 -8.20 12.50 7.89
CA VAL A 135 -8.03 12.48 9.35
C VAL A 135 -7.42 13.77 9.87
N SER A 136 -6.29 14.18 9.30
CA SER A 136 -5.60 15.39 9.77
C SER A 136 -6.38 16.69 9.54
N ASN A 137 -7.31 16.70 8.57
CA ASN A 137 -8.18 17.85 8.29
C ASN A 137 -9.53 17.79 9.04
N GLY A 138 -9.99 16.58 9.35
CA GLY A 138 -11.30 16.34 9.95
C GLY A 138 -11.32 16.43 11.48
N LEU A 139 -10.16 16.53 12.12
CA LEU A 139 -10.05 16.68 13.56
C LEU A 139 -9.97 18.18 13.95
N ASP A 140 -10.71 18.55 15.00
CA ASP A 140 -10.76 19.93 15.51
C ASP A 140 -9.56 20.22 16.42
N LEU A 141 -8.38 20.40 15.80
CA LEU A 141 -7.13 20.76 16.46
C LEU A 141 -6.91 22.27 16.39
N ARG A 142 -6.37 22.85 17.50
CA ARG A 142 -6.18 24.28 17.67
C ARG A 142 -4.83 24.63 18.27
N ALA A 143 -4.54 25.91 18.32
CA ALA A 143 -3.34 26.43 18.96
C ALA A 143 -3.20 25.92 20.40
N GLY A 144 -2.01 25.41 20.75
CA GLY A 144 -1.70 24.82 22.04
C GLY A 144 -1.89 23.30 22.12
N ASP A 145 -2.60 22.67 21.17
CA ASP A 145 -2.64 21.22 21.06
C ASP A 145 -1.32 20.67 20.49
N GLU A 146 -1.09 19.38 20.71
CA GLU A 146 0.09 18.68 20.20
C GLU A 146 -0.32 17.41 19.43
N VAL A 147 0.42 17.14 18.36
CA VAL A 147 0.36 15.88 17.60
C VAL A 147 1.72 15.20 17.72
N VAL A 148 1.75 13.94 18.10
CA VAL A 148 2.96 13.13 18.09
C VAL A 148 2.96 12.24 16.85
N ILE A 149 4.03 12.30 16.06
CA ILE A 149 4.23 11.49 14.87
C ILE A 149 5.51 10.66 14.98
N PHE A 150 5.56 9.55 14.24
CA PHE A 150 6.83 8.89 13.98
C PHE A 150 7.52 9.56 12.78
N SER A 151 8.78 9.97 12.91
CA SER A 151 9.43 10.78 11.86
C SER A 151 9.67 10.00 10.56
N ASP A 152 9.79 8.65 10.62
CA ASP A 152 9.89 7.76 9.45
C ASP A 152 8.51 7.24 8.98
N ASN A 153 7.41 7.90 9.31
CA ASN A 153 6.16 7.71 8.57
C ASN A 153 6.36 8.15 7.12
N HIS A 154 5.55 7.62 6.23
CA HIS A 154 5.54 8.08 4.84
C HIS A 154 5.33 9.62 4.78
N PRO A 155 6.10 10.37 3.95
CA PRO A 155 6.03 11.83 3.89
C PRO A 155 4.60 12.39 3.74
N SER A 156 3.73 11.72 2.96
CA SER A 156 2.33 12.16 2.81
C SER A 156 1.51 12.15 4.11
N ASN A 157 1.93 11.38 5.12
CA ASN A 157 1.34 11.43 6.45
C ASN A 157 1.93 12.59 7.26
N ASN A 158 3.26 12.66 7.37
CA ASN A 158 3.95 13.64 8.20
C ASN A 158 3.72 15.07 7.72
N GLU A 159 3.84 15.34 6.41
CA GLU A 159 3.61 16.67 5.86
C GLU A 159 2.16 17.14 6.06
N ALA A 160 1.19 16.22 6.04
CA ALA A 160 -0.20 16.57 6.33
C ALA A 160 -0.37 17.15 7.75
N TRP A 161 0.32 16.62 8.75
CA TRP A 161 0.31 17.12 10.10
C TRP A 161 1.13 18.40 10.23
N LYS A 162 2.36 18.45 9.70
CA LYS A 162 3.28 19.58 9.78
C LYS A 162 2.67 20.85 9.16
N GLU A 163 2.13 20.75 7.94
CA GLU A 163 1.53 21.90 7.26
C GLU A 163 0.25 22.39 7.95
N ARG A 164 -0.56 21.48 8.50
CA ARG A 164 -1.73 21.88 9.29
C ARG A 164 -1.34 22.47 10.65
N GLY A 165 -0.28 21.98 11.29
CA GLY A 165 0.28 22.58 12.50
C GLY A 165 0.67 24.04 12.28
N LYS A 166 1.35 24.35 11.16
CA LYS A 166 1.67 25.72 10.76
C LYS A 166 0.40 26.58 10.56
N ARG A 167 -0.63 25.99 9.93
CA ARG A 167 -1.87 26.70 9.59
C ARG A 167 -2.75 26.96 10.82
N PHE A 168 -2.88 25.98 11.71
CA PHE A 168 -3.85 26.00 12.82
C PHE A 168 -3.21 26.25 14.19
N GLY A 169 -1.87 26.31 14.25
CA GLY A 169 -1.11 26.68 15.46
C GLY A 169 -0.88 25.55 16.46
N PHE A 170 -1.16 24.30 16.11
CA PHE A 170 -0.77 23.17 16.95
C PHE A 170 0.68 22.73 16.67
N THR A 171 1.32 22.11 17.67
CA THR A 171 2.70 21.63 17.56
C THR A 171 2.76 20.19 17.09
N VAL A 172 3.75 19.84 16.25
CA VAL A 172 4.03 18.46 15.85
C VAL A 172 5.34 18.02 16.46
N ASN A 173 5.30 17.01 17.33
CA ASN A 173 6.45 16.40 18.00
C ASN A 173 6.78 15.07 17.32
N GLU A 174 8.06 14.76 17.14
CA GLU A 174 8.53 13.60 16.40
C GLU A 174 9.20 12.58 17.31
N VAL A 175 8.86 11.30 17.14
CA VAL A 175 9.65 10.17 17.65
C VAL A 175 10.54 9.70 16.52
N LEU A 176 11.86 9.64 16.78
CA LEU A 176 12.86 9.31 15.77
C LEU A 176 13.03 7.79 15.62
N PRO A 177 13.33 7.29 14.40
CA PRO A 177 13.72 5.91 14.19
C PRO A 177 15.11 5.63 14.78
N LEU A 178 15.35 4.37 15.12
CA LEU A 178 16.65 3.87 15.52
C LEU A 178 16.97 2.58 14.75
N ASN A 179 18.16 2.48 14.19
CA ASN A 179 18.59 1.30 13.46
C ASN A 179 19.93 0.75 14.05
N PRO A 180 20.03 -0.55 14.28
CA PRO A 180 19.00 -1.57 14.05
C PRO A 180 17.77 -1.37 14.93
N HIS A 181 16.66 -2.02 14.58
CA HIS A 181 15.40 -1.96 15.35
C HIS A 181 15.67 -2.28 16.83
N PRO A 182 15.36 -1.34 17.76
CA PRO A 182 15.80 -1.45 19.16
C PRO A 182 14.91 -2.36 20.04
N GLY A 183 13.87 -2.96 19.45
CA GLY A 183 12.82 -3.69 20.17
C GLY A 183 11.56 -2.86 20.42
N PHE A 184 10.45 -3.54 20.67
CA PHE A 184 9.15 -2.90 20.89
C PHE A 184 9.13 -2.04 22.16
N ASP A 185 9.76 -2.51 23.24
CA ASP A 185 9.80 -1.79 24.52
C ASP A 185 10.44 -0.41 24.38
N TYR A 186 11.50 -0.30 23.57
CA TYR A 186 12.14 0.98 23.30
C TYR A 186 11.14 1.96 22.66
N TYR A 187 10.43 1.53 21.61
CA TYR A 187 9.48 2.41 20.95
C TYR A 187 8.28 2.74 21.82
N LEU A 188 7.79 1.80 22.64
CA LEU A 188 6.74 2.09 23.63
C LEU A 188 7.16 3.19 24.60
N GLU A 189 8.38 3.13 25.14
CA GLU A 189 8.89 4.15 26.04
C GLU A 189 9.21 5.48 25.32
N ALA A 190 9.71 5.43 24.08
CA ALA A 190 9.97 6.62 23.28
C ALA A 190 8.67 7.40 22.98
N PHE A 191 7.64 6.71 22.52
CA PHE A 191 6.33 7.32 22.31
C PHE A 191 5.72 7.82 23.62
N LYS A 192 5.79 7.03 24.70
CA LYS A 192 5.26 7.42 26.02
C LYS A 192 5.90 8.72 26.53
N LYS A 193 7.22 8.91 26.33
CA LYS A 193 7.93 10.14 26.69
C LYS A 193 7.52 11.33 25.83
N ALA A 194 7.18 11.11 24.55
CA ALA A 194 6.73 12.17 23.65
C ALA A 194 5.30 12.66 23.95
N LEU A 195 4.47 11.84 24.61
CA LEU A 195 3.09 12.20 24.95
C LEU A 195 3.02 13.13 26.17
N THR A 196 2.44 14.33 26.00
CA THR A 196 2.21 15.33 27.05
C THR A 196 0.71 15.48 27.35
N PRO A 197 0.30 16.24 28.38
CA PRO A 197 -1.12 16.57 28.63
C PRO A 197 -1.79 17.34 27.48
N ARG A 198 -1.01 17.98 26.59
CA ARG A 198 -1.50 18.71 25.42
C ARG A 198 -1.63 17.81 24.18
N THR A 199 -1.09 16.62 24.19
CA THR A 199 -1.17 15.69 23.04
C THR A 199 -2.61 15.28 22.79
N ARG A 200 -3.07 15.45 21.54
CA ARG A 200 -4.42 15.09 21.08
C ARG A 200 -4.40 13.93 20.12
N VAL A 201 -3.32 13.78 19.34
CA VAL A 201 -3.20 12.76 18.31
C VAL A 201 -1.83 12.07 18.41
N LEU A 202 -1.83 10.78 18.25
CA LEU A 202 -0.66 9.92 17.98
C LEU A 202 -0.81 9.30 16.61
N SER A 203 0.06 9.67 15.66
CA SER A 203 0.05 9.14 14.28
C SER A 203 1.33 8.39 13.97
N PHE A 204 1.22 7.11 13.66
CA PHE A 204 2.36 6.24 13.39
C PHE A 204 2.08 5.23 12.29
N THR A 205 3.12 4.78 11.60
CA THR A 205 3.02 3.67 10.64
C THR A 205 2.96 2.32 11.36
N HIS A 206 2.16 1.39 10.85
CA HIS A 206 2.13 0.02 11.41
C HIS A 206 3.39 -0.77 11.03
N LEU A 207 3.88 -0.56 9.81
CA LEU A 207 5.10 -1.13 9.26
C LEU A 207 5.82 -0.05 8.46
N SER A 208 7.10 0.20 8.75
CA SER A 208 7.91 1.18 8.03
C SER A 208 8.10 0.77 6.56
N ASN A 209 7.93 1.73 5.65
CA ASN A 209 8.20 1.52 4.24
C ASN A 209 9.69 1.65 3.87
N THR A 210 10.52 2.09 4.80
CA THR A 210 11.96 2.27 4.62
C THR A 210 12.72 0.99 4.96
N VAL A 211 12.81 0.63 6.22
CA VAL A 211 13.61 -0.53 6.67
C VAL A 211 12.77 -1.74 7.08
N GLY A 212 11.44 -1.60 7.05
CA GLY A 212 10.52 -2.71 7.35
C GLY A 212 10.30 -2.96 8.85
N ASP A 213 10.56 -1.97 9.69
CA ASP A 213 10.30 -2.04 11.12
C ASP A 213 8.80 -2.15 11.40
N LEU A 214 8.44 -3.14 12.21
CA LEU A 214 7.08 -3.36 12.71
C LEU A 214 6.89 -2.63 14.03
N PHE A 215 5.71 -2.02 14.23
CA PHE A 215 5.37 -1.32 15.47
C PHE A 215 4.32 -2.08 16.29
N PRO A 216 4.40 -2.03 17.64
CA PRO A 216 3.44 -2.68 18.54
C PRO A 216 2.14 -1.87 18.59
N ALA A 217 1.34 -1.97 17.51
CA ALA A 217 0.19 -1.11 17.27
C ALA A 217 -0.88 -1.22 18.39
N LYS A 218 -1.14 -2.43 18.90
CA LYS A 218 -2.10 -2.67 19.97
C LYS A 218 -1.70 -1.96 21.26
N GLU A 219 -0.44 -2.07 21.65
CA GLU A 219 0.12 -1.47 22.85
C GLU A 219 0.13 0.07 22.74
N LEU A 220 0.54 0.60 21.58
CA LEU A 220 0.52 2.04 21.31
C LEU A 220 -0.89 2.60 21.35
N CYS A 221 -1.86 1.96 20.72
CA CYS A 221 -3.27 2.35 20.78
C CYS A 221 -3.82 2.26 22.21
N GLY A 222 -3.49 1.18 22.94
CA GLY A 222 -3.88 1.02 24.34
C GLY A 222 -3.31 2.12 25.26
N MET A 223 -2.07 2.51 25.04
CA MET A 223 -1.40 3.59 25.77
C MET A 223 -2.04 4.96 25.47
N ALA A 224 -2.32 5.26 24.21
CA ALA A 224 -2.96 6.50 23.77
C ALA A 224 -4.39 6.62 24.34
N ARG A 225 -5.18 5.55 24.22
CA ARG A 225 -6.56 5.50 24.71
C ARG A 225 -6.69 5.76 26.21
N LYS A 226 -5.78 5.20 27.03
CA LYS A 226 -5.73 5.47 28.50
C LYS A 226 -5.54 6.95 28.83
N ARG A 227 -5.05 7.77 27.88
CA ARG A 227 -4.80 9.20 28.00
C ARG A 227 -5.79 10.07 27.23
N GLY A 228 -6.80 9.47 26.59
CA GLY A 228 -7.77 10.17 25.74
C GLY A 228 -7.16 10.75 24.47
N ILE A 229 -6.05 10.17 23.98
CA ILE A 229 -5.33 10.59 22.78
C ILE A 229 -5.85 9.78 21.60
N ILE A 230 -6.21 10.45 20.52
CA ILE A 230 -6.69 9.87 19.27
C ILE A 230 -5.52 9.21 18.53
N THR A 231 -5.74 8.03 17.96
CA THR A 231 -4.73 7.29 17.22
C THR A 231 -5.04 7.23 15.73
N LEU A 232 -4.02 7.48 14.89
CA LEU A 232 -4.03 7.18 13.46
C LEU A 232 -2.92 6.18 13.15
N ILE A 233 -3.30 5.00 12.70
CA ILE A 233 -2.36 4.02 12.14
C ILE A 233 -2.31 4.19 10.62
N ASP A 234 -1.13 4.55 10.09
CA ASP A 234 -0.86 4.43 8.66
C ASP A 234 -0.61 2.97 8.33
N GLY A 235 -1.61 2.32 7.76
CA GLY A 235 -1.61 0.91 7.38
C GLY A 235 -1.23 0.67 5.92
N ALA A 236 -0.61 1.64 5.23
CA ALA A 236 -0.23 1.50 3.83
C ALA A 236 0.66 0.29 3.54
N GLN A 237 1.42 -0.15 4.53
CA GLN A 237 2.29 -1.32 4.42
C GLN A 237 1.73 -2.55 5.13
N SER A 238 0.68 -2.44 5.94
CA SER A 238 0.10 -3.58 6.65
C SER A 238 -1.17 -4.13 6.02
N LEU A 239 -2.00 -3.28 5.39
CA LEU A 239 -3.20 -3.74 4.67
C LEU A 239 -2.81 -4.70 3.53
N GLY A 240 -3.27 -5.93 3.59
CA GLY A 240 -3.00 -6.96 2.57
C GLY A 240 -1.68 -7.71 2.73
N LEU A 241 -0.85 -7.34 3.71
CA LEU A 241 0.39 -8.03 4.07
C LEU A 241 0.28 -8.72 5.43
N LEU A 242 -0.16 -8.00 6.46
CA LEU A 242 -0.26 -8.52 7.82
C LEU A 242 -1.67 -9.03 8.11
N ASP A 243 -1.80 -9.90 9.08
CA ASP A 243 -3.09 -10.29 9.65
C ASP A 243 -3.62 -9.21 10.60
N VAL A 244 -4.20 -8.15 10.02
CA VAL A 244 -4.68 -6.99 10.74
C VAL A 244 -6.06 -7.26 11.36
N ASP A 245 -6.13 -7.22 12.68
CA ASP A 245 -7.38 -7.27 13.44
C ASP A 245 -7.64 -5.92 14.14
N LEU A 246 -8.46 -5.07 13.53
CA LEU A 246 -8.77 -3.77 14.12
C LEU A 246 -9.68 -3.87 15.34
N SER A 247 -10.40 -4.97 15.52
CA SER A 247 -11.21 -5.21 16.72
C SER A 247 -10.35 -5.50 17.96
N ASP A 248 -9.13 -6.05 17.75
CA ASP A 248 -8.15 -6.31 18.79
C ASP A 248 -7.20 -5.12 19.01
N ILE A 249 -6.68 -4.52 17.93
CA ILE A 249 -5.80 -3.34 17.98
C ILE A 249 -6.53 -2.11 18.53
N GLN A 250 -7.79 -1.93 18.16
CA GLN A 250 -8.68 -0.84 18.57
C GLN A 250 -8.09 0.57 18.34
N PRO A 251 -7.66 0.91 17.11
CA PRO A 251 -7.27 2.27 16.79
C PRO A 251 -8.52 3.17 16.65
N ASP A 252 -8.30 4.47 16.62
CA ASP A 252 -9.35 5.43 16.25
C ASP A 252 -9.48 5.57 14.73
N PHE A 253 -8.34 5.54 14.04
CA PHE A 253 -8.25 5.57 12.58
C PHE A 253 -7.22 4.56 12.08
N TYR A 254 -7.53 3.91 10.94
CA TYR A 254 -6.58 3.09 10.20
C TYR A 254 -6.77 3.33 8.70
N SER A 255 -5.67 3.61 7.99
CA SER A 255 -5.69 3.91 6.56
C SER A 255 -4.95 2.86 5.74
N GLY A 256 -5.38 2.64 4.49
CA GLY A 256 -4.72 1.68 3.60
C GLY A 256 -4.97 1.95 2.12
N SER A 257 -4.10 1.43 1.26
CA SER A 257 -4.15 1.55 -0.20
C SER A 257 -4.27 0.18 -0.87
N ALA A 258 -5.12 0.06 -1.89
CA ALA A 258 -5.29 -1.21 -2.59
C ALA A 258 -4.13 -1.56 -3.54
N HIS A 259 -3.47 -0.57 -4.12
CA HIS A 259 -2.43 -0.74 -5.14
C HIS A 259 -1.08 -1.25 -4.61
N LYS A 260 -0.95 -1.46 -3.29
CA LYS A 260 0.23 -2.05 -2.65
C LYS A 260 -0.04 -3.53 -2.38
N TRP A 261 0.19 -3.99 -1.19
CA TRP A 261 0.07 -5.39 -0.76
C TRP A 261 -1.28 -6.07 -1.03
N PRO A 262 -2.43 -5.35 -1.05
CA PRO A 262 -3.66 -5.99 -1.50
C PRO A 262 -3.65 -6.42 -2.97
N CYS A 263 -2.73 -5.95 -3.82
CA CYS A 263 -2.70 -6.20 -5.27
C CYS A 263 -3.99 -5.75 -5.97
N GLY A 264 -4.67 -4.74 -5.40
CA GLY A 264 -5.92 -4.20 -5.91
C GLY A 264 -5.72 -3.08 -6.94
N PRO A 265 -6.82 -2.56 -7.48
CA PRO A 265 -6.76 -1.47 -8.46
C PRO A 265 -6.23 -0.17 -7.85
N LYS A 266 -5.61 0.67 -8.72
CA LYS A 266 -5.22 2.03 -8.36
C LYS A 266 -6.46 2.85 -8.04
N GLU A 267 -6.28 3.99 -7.36
CA GLU A 267 -7.37 4.91 -6.97
C GLU A 267 -8.45 4.25 -6.10
N THR A 268 -8.05 3.21 -5.33
CA THR A 268 -8.87 2.61 -4.29
C THR A 268 -8.08 2.41 -3.00
N GLY A 269 -8.75 2.64 -1.87
CA GLY A 269 -8.19 2.53 -0.53
C GLY A 269 -9.29 2.47 0.52
N VAL A 270 -8.89 2.43 1.78
CA VAL A 270 -9.77 2.34 2.93
C VAL A 270 -9.33 3.31 4.02
N LEU A 271 -10.32 3.87 4.70
CA LEU A 271 -10.16 4.53 6.01
C LEU A 271 -11.16 3.91 6.98
N PHE A 272 -10.63 3.28 8.04
CA PHE A 272 -11.43 2.90 9.20
C PHE A 272 -11.56 4.11 10.14
N VAL A 273 -12.77 4.31 10.67
CA VAL A 273 -13.10 5.36 11.64
C VAL A 273 -13.89 4.74 12.77
N ASN A 274 -13.31 4.72 13.97
CA ASN A 274 -13.98 4.20 15.17
C ASN A 274 -15.31 4.93 15.40
N LYS A 275 -16.36 4.18 15.75
CA LYS A 275 -17.71 4.72 15.97
C LYS A 275 -17.75 5.88 16.95
N SER A 276 -16.91 5.85 17.99
CA SER A 276 -16.86 6.88 19.02
C SER A 276 -16.41 8.26 18.52
N LEU A 277 -15.76 8.30 17.34
CA LEU A 277 -15.25 9.56 16.75
C LEU A 277 -16.09 10.08 15.60
N GLN A 278 -17.03 9.31 15.05
CA GLN A 278 -17.73 9.66 13.81
C GLN A 278 -18.48 11.00 13.88
N GLU A 279 -19.08 11.33 15.04
CA GLU A 279 -19.77 12.62 15.24
C GLU A 279 -18.84 13.82 15.35
N ARG A 280 -17.57 13.59 15.66
CA ARG A 280 -16.52 14.62 15.83
C ARG A 280 -15.54 14.67 14.68
N PHE A 281 -15.77 13.85 13.65
CA PHE A 281 -14.93 13.76 12.47
C PHE A 281 -15.58 14.50 11.30
N TRP A 282 -15.00 15.63 10.91
CA TRP A 282 -15.51 16.50 9.87
C TRP A 282 -15.10 16.04 8.47
N PRO A 283 -16.00 16.09 7.48
CA PRO A 283 -15.64 15.79 6.10
C PRO A 283 -14.71 16.85 5.53
N SER A 284 -13.69 16.44 4.79
CA SER A 284 -12.75 17.37 4.12
C SER A 284 -13.37 18.02 2.88
N ILE A 285 -14.39 17.40 2.28
CA ILE A 285 -15.08 17.90 1.10
C ILE A 285 -16.58 17.96 1.39
N TYR A 286 -17.15 19.14 1.22
CA TYR A 286 -18.60 19.35 1.38
C TYR A 286 -19.28 19.22 0.02
N SER A 287 -20.25 18.28 -0.07
CA SER A 287 -21.04 18.04 -1.26
C SER A 287 -22.36 18.79 -1.24
N ALA A 288 -23.01 18.92 -2.40
CA ALA A 288 -24.34 19.49 -2.54
C ALA A 288 -25.46 18.68 -1.85
N TYR A 289 -25.14 17.53 -1.30
CA TYR A 289 -26.10 16.61 -0.68
C TYR A 289 -26.26 16.91 0.81
N LYS A 290 -27.23 17.75 1.16
CA LYS A 290 -27.60 18.07 2.55
C LYS A 290 -28.42 16.95 3.22
N GLY A 291 -28.35 16.85 4.55
CA GLY A 291 -29.22 15.98 5.36
C GLY A 291 -28.88 14.48 5.28
N ARG A 292 -27.65 14.14 4.93
CA ARG A 292 -27.18 12.76 4.99
C ARG A 292 -26.70 12.41 6.40
N GLU A 293 -27.12 11.27 6.88
CA GLU A 293 -26.70 10.72 8.17
C GLU A 293 -25.71 9.58 7.94
N GLY A 294 -24.78 9.39 8.88
CA GLY A 294 -23.79 8.34 8.86
C GLY A 294 -22.50 8.69 8.14
N LEU A 295 -21.43 8.05 8.55
CA LEU A 295 -20.06 8.31 8.15
C LEU A 295 -19.87 8.30 6.61
N ALA A 296 -20.26 7.23 5.96
CA ALA A 296 -20.06 7.07 4.52
C ALA A 296 -20.84 8.11 3.71
N GLN A 297 -22.04 8.46 4.14
CA GLN A 297 -22.89 9.41 3.41
C GLN A 297 -22.40 10.85 3.52
N THR A 298 -21.76 11.19 4.64
CA THR A 298 -21.20 12.54 4.86
C THR A 298 -19.84 12.71 4.20
N HIS A 299 -18.99 11.68 4.18
CA HIS A 299 -17.59 11.79 3.72
C HIS A 299 -17.38 11.36 2.27
N GLU A 300 -18.18 10.42 1.75
CA GLU A 300 -18.00 9.90 0.38
C GLU A 300 -18.88 10.56 -0.69
N GLY A 301 -19.50 11.69 -0.39
CA GLY A 301 -20.27 12.48 -1.35
C GLY A 301 -19.40 13.27 -2.33
N LEU A 302 -18.43 12.61 -2.99
CA LEU A 302 -17.36 13.23 -3.77
C LEU A 302 -17.67 13.33 -5.28
N GLY A 303 -18.93 13.24 -5.69
CA GLY A 303 -19.32 13.17 -7.09
C GLY A 303 -19.21 11.77 -7.67
N GLN A 304 -18.91 11.67 -8.95
CA GLN A 304 -18.74 10.36 -9.61
C GLN A 304 -17.41 9.73 -9.21
N ARG A 305 -17.47 8.48 -8.77
CA ARG A 305 -16.30 7.69 -8.38
C ARG A 305 -16.09 6.57 -9.40
N ASP A 306 -14.88 6.04 -9.46
CA ASP A 306 -14.57 4.84 -10.25
C ASP A 306 -15.18 3.59 -9.57
N THR A 307 -16.47 3.37 -9.78
CA THR A 307 -17.19 2.21 -9.25
C THR A 307 -16.64 0.88 -9.76
N PRO A 308 -16.23 0.75 -11.05
CA PRO A 308 -15.52 -0.42 -11.53
C PRO A 308 -14.29 -0.80 -10.70
N ALA A 309 -13.43 0.17 -10.37
CA ALA A 309 -12.27 -0.06 -9.52
C ALA A 309 -12.68 -0.43 -8.08
N ILE A 310 -13.70 0.23 -7.51
CA ILE A 310 -14.23 -0.09 -6.18
C ILE A 310 -14.76 -1.54 -6.16
N HIS A 311 -15.49 -1.96 -7.20
CA HIS A 311 -15.97 -3.35 -7.30
C HIS A 311 -14.82 -4.36 -7.36
N ALA A 312 -13.84 -4.10 -8.20
CA ALA A 312 -12.65 -4.95 -8.33
C ALA A 312 -11.83 -5.02 -7.05
N PHE A 313 -11.77 -3.92 -6.26
CA PHE A 313 -11.15 -3.93 -4.94
C PHE A 313 -11.86 -4.87 -3.98
N GLY A 314 -13.20 -4.83 -3.92
CA GLY A 314 -13.97 -5.76 -3.10
C GLY A 314 -13.72 -7.23 -3.48
N GLN A 315 -13.66 -7.54 -4.76
CA GLN A 315 -13.34 -8.90 -5.25
C GLN A 315 -11.93 -9.33 -4.82
N GLN A 316 -10.95 -8.42 -4.93
CA GLN A 316 -9.58 -8.70 -4.53
C GLN A 316 -9.45 -8.94 -3.02
N ILE A 317 -10.12 -8.15 -2.20
CA ILE A 317 -10.18 -8.36 -0.74
C ILE A 317 -10.77 -9.72 -0.39
N GLU A 318 -11.83 -10.13 -1.08
CA GLU A 318 -12.42 -11.45 -0.86
C GLU A 318 -11.48 -12.58 -1.29
N PHE A 319 -10.69 -12.37 -2.35
CA PHE A 319 -9.67 -13.33 -2.76
C PHE A 319 -8.55 -13.47 -1.71
N LEU A 320 -8.03 -12.36 -1.17
CA LEU A 320 -7.05 -12.39 -0.08
C LEU A 320 -7.62 -13.08 1.17
N ARG A 321 -8.88 -12.82 1.48
CA ARG A 321 -9.57 -13.48 2.60
C ARG A 321 -9.67 -15.00 2.42
N LYS A 322 -9.87 -15.48 1.19
CA LYS A 322 -9.87 -16.92 0.89
C LYS A 322 -8.49 -17.56 1.04
N ILE A 323 -7.43 -16.85 0.65
CA ILE A 323 -6.06 -17.31 0.89
C ILE A 323 -5.81 -17.41 2.40
N GLY A 324 -6.25 -16.41 3.16
CA GLY A 324 -6.00 -16.23 4.58
C GLY A 324 -4.88 -15.23 4.84
N GLN A 325 -5.17 -14.23 5.67
CA GLN A 325 -4.24 -13.13 5.97
C GLN A 325 -2.96 -13.65 6.63
N GLU A 326 -3.09 -14.53 7.61
CA GLU A 326 -1.97 -15.19 8.28
C GLU A 326 -1.03 -15.92 7.29
N LYS A 327 -1.59 -16.66 6.33
CA LYS A 327 -0.81 -17.37 5.31
C LYS A 327 -0.08 -16.41 4.34
N ILE A 328 -0.68 -15.27 4.04
CA ILE A 328 -0.06 -14.21 3.22
C ILE A 328 1.11 -13.60 3.97
N GLU A 329 0.93 -13.28 5.25
CA GLU A 329 1.96 -12.71 6.13
C GLU A 329 3.13 -13.69 6.28
N GLU A 330 2.86 -14.95 6.62
CA GLU A 330 3.84 -16.02 6.74
C GLU A 330 4.66 -16.16 5.44
N ARG A 331 3.97 -16.38 4.30
CA ARG A 331 4.61 -16.57 2.98
C ARG A 331 5.49 -15.38 2.58
N SER A 332 4.97 -14.16 2.69
CA SER A 332 5.70 -12.96 2.29
C SER A 332 6.93 -12.73 3.17
N GLY A 333 6.77 -12.97 4.45
CA GLY A 333 7.85 -12.85 5.42
C GLY A 333 8.90 -13.98 5.30
N ASP A 334 8.54 -15.19 4.87
CA ASP A 334 9.50 -16.27 4.63
C ASP A 334 10.39 -15.95 3.45
N ILE A 335 9.80 -15.41 2.36
CA ILE A 335 10.58 -14.94 1.20
C ILE A 335 11.53 -13.80 1.61
N ALA A 336 11.06 -12.86 2.45
CA ALA A 336 11.93 -11.79 2.96
C ALA A 336 13.06 -12.35 3.85
N THR A 337 12.79 -13.37 4.64
CA THR A 337 13.81 -14.05 5.45
C THR A 337 14.86 -14.71 4.56
N GLU A 338 14.46 -15.44 3.53
CA GLU A 338 15.36 -16.04 2.55
C GLU A 338 16.25 -14.99 1.87
N ILE A 339 15.68 -13.83 1.48
CA ILE A 339 16.45 -12.70 0.92
C ILE A 339 17.51 -12.23 1.92
N ILE A 340 17.14 -12.01 3.20
CA ILE A 340 18.06 -11.55 4.24
C ILE A 340 19.19 -12.56 4.45
N GLU A 341 18.88 -13.84 4.60
CA GLU A 341 19.86 -14.91 4.79
C GLU A 341 20.85 -15.01 3.63
N GLU A 342 20.36 -14.89 2.39
CA GLU A 342 21.20 -14.92 1.20
C GLU A 342 22.07 -13.65 1.06
N LEU A 343 21.53 -12.48 1.44
CA LEU A 343 22.30 -11.23 1.46
C LEU A 343 23.37 -11.25 2.56
N GLN A 344 23.11 -11.84 3.73
CA GLN A 344 24.09 -12.00 4.81
C GLN A 344 25.30 -12.84 4.38
N LYS A 345 25.09 -13.86 3.55
CA LYS A 345 26.17 -14.67 2.96
C LYS A 345 26.93 -13.91 1.87
N THR A 346 26.49 -12.71 1.50
CA THR A 346 27.07 -11.91 0.43
C THR A 346 28.03 -10.86 0.99
N LYS A 347 29.33 -11.07 0.81
CA LYS A 347 30.35 -10.12 1.28
C LYS A 347 30.14 -8.73 0.65
N GLY A 348 30.17 -7.69 1.45
CA GLY A 348 30.03 -6.32 0.99
C GLY A 348 28.55 -5.85 0.92
N VAL A 349 27.65 -6.49 1.65
CA VAL A 349 26.28 -6.02 1.84
C VAL A 349 26.06 -5.63 3.29
N TYR A 350 25.53 -4.45 3.53
CA TYR A 350 25.02 -4.01 4.82
C TYR A 350 23.48 -4.04 4.78
N ILE A 351 22.84 -4.68 5.77
CA ILE A 351 21.39 -4.83 5.85
C ILE A 351 20.87 -3.91 6.95
N PHE A 352 19.92 -3.04 6.61
CA PHE A 352 19.26 -2.15 7.57
C PHE A 352 18.08 -2.83 8.27
N THR A 353 17.36 -3.70 7.55
CA THR A 353 16.20 -4.43 8.10
C THR A 353 16.62 -5.34 9.23
N SER A 354 15.84 -5.38 10.30
CA SER A 354 16.10 -6.27 11.45
C SER A 354 16.22 -7.74 11.05
N ASN A 355 17.15 -8.46 11.66
CA ASN A 355 17.26 -9.91 11.52
C ASN A 355 16.18 -10.66 12.30
N GLU A 356 15.61 -10.03 13.33
CA GLU A 356 14.55 -10.62 14.15
C GLU A 356 13.22 -10.60 13.42
N ARG A 357 12.70 -11.78 13.15
CA ARG A 357 11.43 -11.97 12.43
C ARG A 357 10.25 -11.26 13.10
N ALA A 358 10.22 -11.22 14.42
CA ALA A 358 9.16 -10.57 15.20
C ALA A 358 9.15 -9.05 15.08
N LEU A 359 10.25 -8.42 14.67
CA LEU A 359 10.39 -6.96 14.59
C LEU A 359 10.23 -6.43 13.17
N ARG A 360 9.93 -7.26 12.19
CA ARG A 360 9.85 -6.90 10.77
C ARG A 360 8.78 -7.67 10.01
N SER A 361 8.54 -7.26 8.77
CA SER A 361 7.77 -8.03 7.80
C SER A 361 8.49 -8.11 6.44
N ALA A 362 7.78 -8.01 5.32
CA ALA A 362 8.29 -8.29 3.98
C ALA A 362 8.93 -7.07 3.27
N VAL A 363 9.55 -6.17 4.01
CA VAL A 363 10.36 -5.07 3.47
C VAL A 363 11.82 -5.30 3.87
N VAL A 364 12.72 -5.42 2.89
CA VAL A 364 14.14 -5.68 3.09
C VAL A 364 14.96 -4.56 2.45
N THR A 365 15.66 -3.80 3.26
CA THR A 365 16.52 -2.70 2.80
C THR A 365 17.96 -2.98 3.13
N PHE A 366 18.82 -2.79 2.14
CA PHE A 366 20.25 -3.07 2.23
C PHE A 366 21.06 -2.11 1.37
N ARG A 367 22.35 -1.98 1.69
CA ARG A 367 23.33 -1.17 0.93
C ARG A 367 24.46 -2.05 0.43
N PRO A 368 24.63 -2.21 -0.89
CA PRO A 368 25.85 -2.83 -1.45
C PRO A 368 27.04 -1.90 -1.30
N ALA A 369 28.17 -2.40 -0.80
CA ALA A 369 29.37 -1.61 -0.62
C ALA A 369 29.92 -1.11 -1.96
N ASN A 370 30.41 0.12 -1.99
CA ASN A 370 31.05 0.77 -3.16
C ASN A 370 30.16 0.87 -4.42
N LEU A 371 28.86 0.62 -4.30
CA LEU A 371 27.89 0.78 -5.38
C LEU A 371 26.83 1.81 -4.98
N GLU A 372 26.55 2.73 -5.87
CA GLU A 372 25.50 3.73 -5.68
C GLU A 372 24.12 3.06 -5.80
N PRO A 373 23.25 3.10 -4.78
CA PRO A 373 21.98 2.39 -4.80
C PRO A 373 21.07 2.71 -6.00
N ALA A 374 21.05 3.96 -6.45
CA ALA A 374 20.26 4.36 -7.63
C ALA A 374 20.75 3.66 -8.91
N LYS A 375 22.07 3.51 -9.09
CA LYS A 375 22.63 2.78 -10.24
C LYS A 375 22.38 1.29 -10.14
N VAL A 376 22.44 0.73 -8.92
CA VAL A 376 22.09 -0.68 -8.68
C VAL A 376 20.64 -0.96 -9.06
N VAL A 377 19.70 -0.10 -8.66
CA VAL A 377 18.27 -0.27 -9.00
C VAL A 377 18.06 -0.17 -10.51
N LYS A 378 18.77 0.74 -11.21
CA LYS A 378 18.71 0.81 -12.67
C LYS A 378 19.23 -0.46 -13.33
N ALA A 379 20.37 -0.99 -12.89
CA ALA A 379 20.92 -2.24 -13.41
C ALA A 379 20.00 -3.46 -13.12
N LEU A 380 19.36 -3.48 -11.95
CA LEU A 380 18.34 -4.48 -11.64
C LEU A 380 17.15 -4.41 -12.61
N GLU A 381 16.66 -3.21 -12.94
CA GLU A 381 15.59 -3.01 -13.91
C GLU A 381 15.96 -3.51 -15.30
N GLU A 382 17.20 -3.25 -15.75
CA GLU A 382 17.75 -3.78 -17.00
C GLU A 382 17.83 -5.32 -17.02
N ASP A 383 18.05 -5.94 -15.85
CA ASP A 383 18.01 -7.40 -15.67
C ASP A 383 16.58 -7.95 -15.45
N GLY A 384 15.54 -7.12 -15.55
CA GLY A 384 14.14 -7.50 -15.32
C GLY A 384 13.79 -7.73 -13.85
N ILE A 385 14.45 -7.02 -12.92
CA ILE A 385 14.18 -7.10 -11.48
C ILE A 385 13.72 -5.73 -10.99
N VAL A 386 12.47 -5.64 -10.55
CA VAL A 386 11.86 -4.39 -10.08
C VAL A 386 12.09 -4.23 -8.58
N ALA A 387 12.81 -3.18 -8.23
CA ALA A 387 13.17 -2.80 -6.86
C ALA A 387 13.00 -1.29 -6.66
N THR A 388 13.24 -0.80 -5.45
CA THR A 388 13.19 0.65 -5.16
C THR A 388 14.55 1.13 -4.64
N ASN A 389 14.98 2.30 -5.12
CA ASN A 389 16.04 3.07 -4.50
C ASN A 389 15.47 3.89 -3.34
N LEU A 390 16.01 3.74 -2.15
CA LEU A 390 15.77 4.65 -1.04
C LEU A 390 16.86 5.72 -1.03
N GLY A 391 16.44 6.98 -1.09
CA GLY A 391 17.30 8.13 -0.88
C GLY A 391 17.36 8.54 0.59
N GLY A 392 18.08 9.63 0.87
CA GLY A 392 18.26 10.18 2.21
C GLY A 392 19.59 9.73 2.83
N ASP A 393 20.00 10.41 3.90
CA ASP A 393 21.31 10.18 4.52
C ASP A 393 21.34 8.90 5.35
N ASP A 394 20.24 8.56 6.02
CA ASP A 394 20.16 7.46 6.99
C ASP A 394 19.96 6.09 6.32
N TRP A 395 19.01 5.98 5.37
CA TRP A 395 18.55 4.71 4.81
C TRP A 395 18.90 4.53 3.32
N ALA A 396 19.82 5.36 2.76
CA ALA A 396 20.19 5.22 1.36
C ALA A 396 20.59 3.78 1.01
N GLY A 397 19.77 3.13 0.19
CA GLY A 397 19.92 1.71 -0.10
C GLY A 397 19.00 1.20 -1.19
N VAL A 398 19.11 -0.08 -1.45
CA VAL A 398 18.19 -0.84 -2.31
C VAL A 398 17.14 -1.50 -1.42
N ARG A 399 15.87 -1.33 -1.77
CA ARG A 399 14.76 -1.98 -1.07
C ARG A 399 14.14 -3.04 -1.95
N PHE A 400 14.12 -4.27 -1.45
CA PHE A 400 13.29 -5.36 -1.93
C PHE A 400 12.04 -5.47 -1.04
N SER A 401 10.89 -5.57 -1.64
CA SER A 401 9.64 -5.85 -0.94
C SER A 401 8.90 -6.98 -1.65
N PRO A 402 9.30 -8.24 -1.34
CA PRO A 402 8.67 -9.45 -1.88
C PRO A 402 7.26 -9.62 -1.34
N HIS A 403 6.43 -10.34 -2.08
CA HIS A 403 5.07 -10.64 -1.66
C HIS A 403 4.71 -12.10 -1.99
N PHE A 404 3.52 -12.54 -1.58
CA PHE A 404 3.07 -13.93 -1.72
C PHE A 404 3.17 -14.51 -3.15
N TYR A 405 3.17 -13.67 -4.18
CA TYR A 405 3.32 -14.10 -5.57
C TYR A 405 4.77 -14.39 -5.99
N ASN A 406 5.76 -14.03 -5.16
CA ASN A 406 7.15 -14.34 -5.44
C ASN A 406 7.52 -15.78 -5.08
N SER A 407 8.59 -16.27 -5.70
CA SER A 407 9.13 -17.61 -5.55
C SER A 407 10.60 -17.59 -5.15
N ASN A 408 11.15 -18.74 -4.74
CA ASN A 408 12.57 -18.89 -4.42
C ASN A 408 13.45 -18.55 -5.65
N SER A 409 12.99 -18.84 -6.86
CA SER A 409 13.73 -18.46 -8.09
C SER A 409 13.81 -16.92 -8.27
N ASP A 410 12.80 -16.16 -7.81
CA ASP A 410 12.87 -14.69 -7.78
C ASP A 410 13.96 -14.22 -6.81
N VAL A 411 14.09 -14.88 -5.64
CA VAL A 411 15.14 -14.58 -4.64
C VAL A 411 16.51 -14.88 -5.21
N GLU A 412 16.73 -16.08 -5.75
CA GLU A 412 17.99 -16.50 -6.38
C GLU A 412 18.43 -15.52 -7.47
N ARG A 413 17.49 -15.12 -8.32
CA ARG A 413 17.75 -14.17 -9.39
C ARG A 413 18.15 -12.80 -8.88
N ALA A 414 17.41 -12.25 -7.92
CA ALA A 414 17.65 -10.92 -7.38
C ALA A 414 18.96 -10.84 -6.58
N VAL A 415 19.19 -11.77 -5.65
CA VAL A 415 20.43 -11.81 -4.87
C VAL A 415 21.63 -12.19 -5.75
N GLY A 416 21.43 -13.07 -6.74
CA GLY A 416 22.43 -13.40 -7.75
C GLY A 416 22.90 -12.18 -8.56
N ALA A 417 21.99 -11.27 -8.92
CA ALA A 417 22.30 -10.01 -9.57
C ALA A 417 23.15 -9.11 -8.66
N ILE A 418 22.79 -8.92 -7.40
CA ILE A 418 23.59 -8.15 -6.43
C ILE A 418 24.99 -8.73 -6.28
N ARG A 419 25.13 -10.07 -6.15
CA ARG A 419 26.45 -10.75 -6.09
C ARG A 419 27.27 -10.51 -7.35
N ARG A 420 26.64 -10.48 -8.51
CA ARG A 420 27.31 -10.21 -9.79
C ARG A 420 27.84 -8.78 -9.85
N TYR A 421 27.00 -7.80 -9.47
CA TYR A 421 27.40 -6.38 -9.47
C TYR A 421 28.54 -6.09 -8.49
N LEU A 422 28.54 -6.69 -7.30
CA LEU A 422 29.63 -6.54 -6.35
C LEU A 422 30.96 -7.12 -6.82
N ARG A 423 30.94 -8.15 -7.70
CA ARG A 423 32.16 -8.78 -8.25
C ARG A 423 32.68 -8.13 -9.52
N LYS A 424 31.79 -7.64 -10.40
CA LYS A 424 32.15 -7.21 -11.75
C LYS A 424 31.93 -5.72 -12.01
N GLY A 425 31.30 -4.99 -11.08
CA GLY A 425 30.74 -3.67 -11.30
C GLY A 425 29.37 -3.73 -11.97
N LEU A 426 28.81 -2.52 -12.17
CA LEU A 426 27.51 -2.30 -12.84
C LEU A 426 27.71 -2.18 -14.34
#